data_cf22608776c36fc8421431fc35a4d25a
#
_entry.id   cf22608776c36fc8421431fc35a4d25a
#
_cell.length_a   1.000
_cell.length_b   1.000
_cell.length_c   1.000
_cell.angle_alpha   90.00
_cell.angle_beta   90.00
_cell.angle_gamma   90.00
#
_symmetry.space_group_name_H-M   'P 1'
#
loop_
_entity.id
_entity.type
_entity.pdbx_description
1 polymer ?
#
loop_
_entity_poly.entity_id
_entity_poly.type
_entity_poly.pdbx_seq_one_letter_code
_entity_poly.pdbx_strand_id
1 'polypeptide(L)'
;MSKGKVLLVLYEGGKHAEEQEKLLGCIENELGIRNFIEEQGYELVTTIDKDPEPTSTVDRELKDAEIVITTPFFPAYISRNRIAEAPNLKLCVTAGVGSDHVDLEAANEREITVTEVTGSNVVSVAEHVMATILVLIRNYNGGHQQAINGEWDIAGVAKNEYDLEDKIISTVGAGRIDIGFWKDWSHLIRRSYCTTTTRNYLRKQSID
;
A
#
# COMPACT_ATOMS: atom_id res chain seq x y z
N MET A 1 -27.61 -21.61 6.53
CA MET A 1 -27.41 -20.29 7.15
C MET A 1 -25.94 -19.97 7.07
N SER A 2 -25.56 -18.74 6.64
CA SER A 2 -24.17 -18.31 6.63
C SER A 2 -23.62 -18.27 8.06
N LYS A 3 -22.32 -18.54 8.21
CA LYS A 3 -21.62 -18.42 9.52
C LYS A 3 -21.54 -16.96 9.99
N GLY A 4 -21.49 -16.02 9.05
CA GLY A 4 -21.35 -14.59 9.27
C GLY A 4 -21.18 -13.84 7.97
N LYS A 5 -20.88 -12.54 8.03
CA LYS A 5 -20.72 -11.65 6.89
C LYS A 5 -19.29 -11.08 6.85
N VAL A 6 -18.72 -11.06 5.66
CA VAL A 6 -17.48 -10.37 5.33
C VAL A 6 -17.81 -9.18 4.45
N LEU A 7 -17.44 -7.99 4.88
CA LEU A 7 -17.56 -6.75 4.10
C LEU A 7 -16.21 -6.43 3.45
N LEU A 8 -16.18 -6.31 2.13
CA LEU A 8 -15.00 -5.99 1.35
C LEU A 8 -15.16 -4.64 0.65
N VAL A 9 -14.28 -3.69 0.95
CA VAL A 9 -14.32 -2.34 0.38
C VAL A 9 -13.14 -2.15 -0.56
N LEU A 10 -13.43 -1.99 -1.86
CA LEU A 10 -12.44 -1.85 -2.93
C LEU A 10 -12.82 -0.71 -3.88
N TYR A 11 -11.85 -0.26 -4.67
CA TYR A 11 -12.10 0.71 -5.74
C TYR A 11 -12.68 0.02 -6.98
N GLU A 12 -13.30 0.81 -7.85
CA GLU A 12 -13.79 0.35 -9.15
C GLU A 12 -12.65 0.31 -10.17
N GLY A 13 -12.42 -0.84 -10.79
CA GLY A 13 -11.41 -1.05 -11.83
C GLY A 13 -11.93 -0.72 -13.23
N GLY A 14 -13.22 -0.86 -13.46
CA GLY A 14 -13.88 -0.60 -14.73
C GLY A 14 -13.23 -1.38 -15.88
N LYS A 15 -12.99 -0.71 -17.01
CA LYS A 15 -12.37 -1.32 -18.20
C LYS A 15 -11.00 -1.94 -17.93
N HIS A 16 -10.25 -1.40 -16.96
CA HIS A 16 -8.93 -1.96 -16.63
C HIS A 16 -9.04 -3.33 -15.95
N ALA A 17 -10.10 -3.58 -15.20
CA ALA A 17 -10.36 -4.88 -14.61
C ALA A 17 -10.72 -5.93 -15.68
N GLU A 18 -11.47 -5.54 -16.73
CA GLU A 18 -11.81 -6.41 -17.86
C GLU A 18 -10.57 -6.77 -18.69
N GLU A 19 -9.64 -5.81 -18.88
CA GLU A 19 -8.40 -6.00 -19.64
C GLU A 19 -7.32 -6.76 -18.85
N GLN A 20 -7.37 -6.72 -17.53
CA GLN A 20 -6.35 -7.27 -16.65
C GLN A 20 -6.95 -8.03 -15.46
N GLU A 21 -7.18 -9.32 -15.63
CA GLU A 21 -7.72 -10.20 -14.56
C GLU A 21 -6.84 -10.24 -13.30
N LYS A 22 -5.54 -9.91 -13.41
CA LYS A 22 -4.61 -9.87 -12.27
C LYS A 22 -4.70 -8.57 -11.47
N LEU A 23 -5.55 -7.62 -11.86
CA LEU A 23 -5.85 -6.43 -11.09
C LEU A 23 -6.78 -6.79 -9.93
N LEU A 24 -6.26 -7.50 -8.94
CA LEU A 24 -7.05 -8.10 -7.86
C LEU A 24 -7.64 -7.08 -6.88
N GLY A 25 -7.07 -5.89 -6.80
CA GLY A 25 -7.45 -4.87 -5.79
C GLY A 25 -8.75 -4.12 -6.08
N CYS A 26 -9.47 -4.43 -7.16
CA CYS A 26 -10.72 -3.80 -7.56
C CYS A 26 -11.95 -4.65 -7.22
N ILE A 27 -13.11 -4.01 -7.25
CA ILE A 27 -14.39 -4.66 -6.87
C ILE A 27 -14.77 -5.80 -7.81
N GLU A 28 -14.42 -5.72 -9.09
CA GLU A 28 -14.72 -6.74 -10.08
C GLU A 28 -13.97 -8.05 -9.83
N ASN A 29 -12.76 -7.94 -9.30
CA ASN A 29 -11.87 -9.08 -9.05
C ASN A 29 -11.80 -9.51 -7.58
N GLU A 30 -12.34 -8.71 -6.66
CA GLU A 30 -12.59 -9.04 -5.24
C GLU A 30 -11.39 -9.72 -4.53
N LEU A 31 -10.19 -9.22 -4.79
CA LEU A 31 -8.92 -9.81 -4.31
C LEU A 31 -8.73 -11.29 -4.70
N GLY A 32 -9.59 -11.83 -5.54
CA GLY A 32 -9.61 -13.25 -5.90
C GLY A 32 -10.07 -14.18 -4.77
N ILE A 33 -10.75 -13.66 -3.74
CA ILE A 33 -11.05 -14.42 -2.51
C ILE A 33 -12.50 -14.85 -2.36
N ARG A 34 -13.42 -14.47 -3.28
CA ARG A 34 -14.84 -14.78 -3.15
C ARG A 34 -15.10 -16.27 -2.88
N ASN A 35 -14.61 -17.13 -3.75
CA ASN A 35 -14.83 -18.58 -3.61
C ASN A 35 -14.32 -19.09 -2.26
N PHE A 36 -13.14 -18.65 -1.84
CA PHE A 36 -12.59 -19.04 -0.55
C PHE A 36 -13.50 -18.63 0.62
N ILE A 37 -14.00 -17.40 0.62
CA ILE A 37 -14.88 -16.88 1.69
C ILE A 37 -16.20 -17.66 1.73
N GLU A 38 -16.80 -17.89 0.57
CA GLU A 38 -18.07 -18.62 0.45
C GLU A 38 -17.93 -20.12 0.83
N GLU A 39 -16.81 -20.76 0.46
CA GLU A 39 -16.48 -22.13 0.90
C GLU A 39 -16.31 -22.25 2.42
N GLN A 40 -15.84 -21.19 3.07
CA GLN A 40 -15.78 -21.14 4.54
C GLN A 40 -17.16 -20.92 5.18
N GLY A 41 -18.19 -20.69 4.38
CA GLY A 41 -19.58 -20.51 4.81
C GLY A 41 -19.93 -19.07 5.20
N TYR A 42 -19.14 -18.09 4.80
CA TYR A 42 -19.43 -16.68 4.99
C TYR A 42 -20.13 -16.09 3.76
N GLU A 43 -20.96 -15.08 3.99
CA GLU A 43 -21.48 -14.20 2.96
C GLU A 43 -20.44 -13.12 2.64
N LEU A 44 -20.09 -12.92 1.37
CA LEU A 44 -19.22 -11.82 0.93
C LEU A 44 -20.04 -10.69 0.32
N VAL A 45 -20.04 -9.52 0.97
CA VAL A 45 -20.61 -8.28 0.47
C VAL A 45 -19.48 -7.36 0.04
N THR A 46 -19.54 -6.86 -1.19
CA THR A 46 -18.52 -5.95 -1.75
C THR A 46 -19.12 -4.58 -2.04
N THR A 47 -18.33 -3.52 -1.87
CA THR A 47 -18.75 -2.15 -2.14
C THR A 47 -17.59 -1.23 -2.51
N ILE A 48 -17.89 -0.23 -3.36
CA ILE A 48 -16.99 0.90 -3.63
C ILE A 48 -17.27 2.09 -2.70
N ASP A 49 -18.40 2.06 -2.02
CA ASP A 49 -18.87 3.13 -1.15
C ASP A 49 -18.11 3.09 0.18
N LYS A 50 -17.27 4.08 0.41
CA LYS A 50 -16.38 4.19 1.57
C LYS A 50 -16.67 5.40 2.46
N ASP A 51 -17.50 6.32 1.98
CA ASP A 51 -17.72 7.60 2.62
C ASP A 51 -18.52 7.47 3.92
N PRO A 52 -18.26 8.29 4.94
CA PRO A 52 -18.92 8.21 6.23
C PRO A 52 -20.28 8.92 6.20
N GLU A 53 -21.23 8.39 5.45
CA GLU A 53 -22.60 8.86 5.44
C GLU A 53 -23.51 7.85 6.14
N PRO A 54 -24.53 8.31 6.90
CA PRO A 54 -25.43 7.39 7.62
C PRO A 54 -26.18 6.40 6.72
N THR A 55 -26.22 6.68 5.41
CA THR A 55 -26.87 5.85 4.39
C THR A 55 -25.87 5.07 3.55
N SER A 56 -24.59 5.18 3.84
CA SER A 56 -23.54 4.50 3.05
C SER A 56 -23.69 2.98 3.13
N THR A 57 -23.31 2.29 2.07
CA THR A 57 -23.31 0.82 2.05
C THR A 57 -22.37 0.28 3.10
N VAL A 58 -21.20 0.91 3.30
CA VAL A 58 -20.28 0.51 4.36
C VAL A 58 -20.94 0.58 5.73
N ASP A 59 -21.56 1.70 6.09
CA ASP A 59 -22.14 1.89 7.42
C ASP A 59 -23.35 0.98 7.66
N ARG A 60 -24.09 0.64 6.61
CA ARG A 60 -25.20 -0.31 6.68
C ARG A 60 -24.73 -1.73 6.88
N GLU A 61 -23.80 -2.20 6.02
CA GLU A 61 -23.35 -3.59 6.01
C GLU A 61 -22.40 -3.92 7.16
N LEU A 62 -21.64 -2.92 7.64
CA LEU A 62 -20.71 -3.09 8.76
C LEU A 62 -21.43 -3.47 10.06
N LYS A 63 -22.70 -3.08 10.24
CA LYS A 63 -23.50 -3.39 11.44
C LYS A 63 -23.63 -4.91 11.67
N ASP A 64 -23.71 -5.66 10.59
CA ASP A 64 -23.88 -7.13 10.65
C ASP A 64 -22.59 -7.88 10.31
N ALA A 65 -21.53 -7.18 9.90
CA ALA A 65 -20.28 -7.81 9.50
C ALA A 65 -19.50 -8.35 10.70
N GLU A 66 -18.94 -9.54 10.56
CA GLU A 66 -17.95 -10.09 11.48
C GLU A 66 -16.52 -9.73 11.07
N ILE A 67 -16.30 -9.56 9.78
CA ILE A 67 -15.01 -9.25 9.18
C ILE A 67 -15.17 -8.09 8.23
N VAL A 68 -14.27 -7.11 8.31
CA VAL A 68 -14.14 -6.07 7.29
C VAL A 68 -12.75 -6.15 6.66
N ILE A 69 -12.72 -6.09 5.32
CA ILE A 69 -11.49 -6.04 4.53
C ILE A 69 -11.48 -4.71 3.79
N THR A 70 -10.44 -3.93 3.97
CA THR A 70 -10.26 -2.62 3.32
C THR A 70 -8.83 -2.47 2.83
N THR A 71 -8.51 -1.39 2.12
CA THR A 71 -7.17 -1.16 1.56
C THR A 71 -6.63 0.21 2.00
N PRO A 72 -5.32 0.38 2.18
CA PRO A 72 -4.75 1.66 2.60
C PRO A 72 -4.76 2.72 1.49
N PHE A 73 -4.87 2.33 0.23
CA PHE A 73 -4.88 3.24 -0.93
C PHE A 73 -6.30 3.63 -1.39
N PHE A 74 -7.32 2.94 -0.90
CA PHE A 74 -8.74 3.30 -1.06
C PHE A 74 -9.46 3.04 0.27
N PRO A 75 -9.10 3.77 1.33
CA PRO A 75 -9.50 3.42 2.68
C PRO A 75 -10.98 3.71 2.94
N ALA A 76 -11.71 2.70 3.44
CA ALA A 76 -12.87 2.95 4.26
C ALA A 76 -12.38 3.16 5.69
N TYR A 77 -12.45 4.38 6.20
CA TYR A 77 -11.98 4.68 7.56
C TYR A 77 -12.85 3.97 8.59
N ILE A 78 -12.28 2.97 9.27
CA ILE A 78 -12.93 2.22 10.35
C ILE A 78 -12.70 2.99 11.65
N SER A 79 -13.45 4.08 11.78
CA SER A 79 -13.38 4.99 12.92
C SER A 79 -14.00 4.40 14.19
N ARG A 80 -13.74 5.03 15.34
CA ARG A 80 -14.36 4.69 16.62
C ARG A 80 -15.90 4.59 16.54
N ASN A 81 -16.53 5.51 15.79
CA ASN A 81 -17.97 5.50 15.62
C ASN A 81 -18.45 4.27 14.84
N ARG A 82 -17.79 3.94 13.73
CA ARG A 82 -18.09 2.74 12.95
C ARG A 82 -17.88 1.45 13.77
N ILE A 83 -16.80 1.39 14.53
CA ILE A 83 -16.54 0.30 15.45
C ILE A 83 -17.64 0.17 16.50
N ALA A 84 -18.12 1.29 17.07
CA ALA A 84 -19.18 1.28 18.07
C ALA A 84 -20.52 0.77 17.52
N GLU A 85 -20.81 1.05 16.24
CA GLU A 85 -22.04 0.62 15.55
C GLU A 85 -21.96 -0.80 14.95
N ALA A 86 -20.80 -1.47 15.03
CA ALA A 86 -20.55 -2.80 14.49
C ALA A 86 -20.42 -3.88 15.60
N PRO A 87 -21.53 -4.31 16.23
CA PRO A 87 -21.49 -5.19 17.42
C PRO A 87 -20.86 -6.55 17.17
N ASN A 88 -20.92 -7.04 15.94
CA ASN A 88 -20.43 -8.37 15.56
C ASN A 88 -19.00 -8.36 15.03
N LEU A 89 -18.38 -7.19 14.83
CA LEU A 89 -17.06 -7.05 14.22
C LEU A 89 -15.98 -7.67 15.12
N LYS A 90 -15.21 -8.60 14.55
CA LYS A 90 -14.14 -9.35 15.22
C LYS A 90 -12.77 -9.15 14.56
N LEU A 91 -12.76 -8.85 13.26
CA LEU A 91 -11.55 -8.79 12.47
C LEU A 91 -11.60 -7.65 11.44
N CYS A 92 -10.57 -6.81 11.47
CA CYS A 92 -10.29 -5.84 10.41
C CYS A 92 -9.03 -6.29 9.67
N VAL A 93 -9.14 -6.51 8.36
CA VAL A 93 -8.01 -6.87 7.49
C VAL A 93 -7.69 -5.70 6.58
N THR A 94 -6.46 -5.23 6.62
CA THR A 94 -5.94 -4.30 5.64
C THR A 94 -5.28 -5.08 4.50
N ALA A 95 -5.90 -5.09 3.33
CA ALA A 95 -5.33 -5.73 2.13
C ALA A 95 -4.25 -4.84 1.51
N GLY A 96 -3.17 -4.66 2.25
CA GLY A 96 -2.02 -3.82 1.97
C GLY A 96 -1.15 -3.67 3.21
N VAL A 97 -0.23 -2.71 3.19
CA VAL A 97 0.65 -2.39 4.31
C VAL A 97 0.24 -1.05 4.90
N GLY A 98 0.07 -1.01 6.22
CA GLY A 98 -0.42 0.14 6.97
C GLY A 98 -1.89 0.02 7.37
N SER A 99 -2.20 0.44 8.58
CA SER A 99 -3.54 0.39 9.20
C SER A 99 -4.01 1.73 9.74
N ASP A 100 -3.46 2.84 9.25
CA ASP A 100 -3.75 4.21 9.72
C ASP A 100 -5.23 4.61 9.53
N HIS A 101 -5.96 3.89 8.69
CA HIS A 101 -7.39 4.08 8.46
C HIS A 101 -8.27 3.28 9.43
N VAL A 102 -7.70 2.57 10.38
CA VAL A 102 -8.41 1.85 11.45
C VAL A 102 -8.08 2.48 12.79
N ASP A 103 -9.09 2.82 13.59
CA ASP A 103 -8.90 3.28 14.97
C ASP A 103 -8.46 2.09 15.83
N LEU A 104 -7.13 1.94 15.98
CA LEU A 104 -6.52 0.82 16.69
C LEU A 104 -6.85 0.81 18.19
N GLU A 105 -7.04 1.99 18.79
CA GLU A 105 -7.41 2.09 20.21
C GLU A 105 -8.82 1.57 20.43
N ALA A 106 -9.77 2.03 19.61
CA ALA A 106 -11.15 1.56 19.68
C ALA A 106 -11.29 0.08 19.32
N ALA A 107 -10.49 -0.42 18.36
CA ALA A 107 -10.46 -1.84 18.03
C ALA A 107 -9.97 -2.68 19.21
N ASN A 108 -8.89 -2.24 19.88
CA ASN A 108 -8.32 -2.92 21.02
C ASN A 108 -9.28 -2.93 22.25
N GLU A 109 -9.97 -1.81 22.53
CA GLU A 109 -10.99 -1.72 23.57
C GLU A 109 -12.13 -2.73 23.39
N ARG A 110 -12.41 -3.14 22.16
CA ARG A 110 -13.44 -4.10 21.80
C ARG A 110 -12.91 -5.48 21.43
N GLU A 111 -11.63 -5.74 21.67
CA GLU A 111 -10.97 -7.01 21.36
C GLU A 111 -11.07 -7.40 19.86
N ILE A 112 -11.17 -6.39 18.97
CA ILE A 112 -11.18 -6.60 17.53
C ILE A 112 -9.75 -6.77 17.05
N THR A 113 -9.46 -7.88 16.39
CA THR A 113 -8.16 -8.11 15.77
C THR A 113 -8.00 -7.22 14.53
N VAL A 114 -6.88 -6.49 14.44
CA VAL A 114 -6.49 -5.74 13.25
C VAL A 114 -5.23 -6.34 12.67
N THR A 115 -5.26 -6.67 11.38
CA THR A 115 -4.12 -7.27 10.67
C THR A 115 -3.89 -6.61 9.33
N GLU A 116 -2.65 -6.68 8.85
CA GLU A 116 -2.22 -6.18 7.55
C GLU A 116 -1.38 -7.21 6.80
N VAL A 117 -1.24 -7.06 5.47
CA VAL A 117 -0.44 -7.97 4.64
C VAL A 117 1.01 -7.48 4.61
N THR A 118 1.65 -7.50 5.79
CA THR A 118 3.02 -7.01 5.97
C THR A 118 4.03 -7.77 5.11
N GLY A 119 4.79 -7.04 4.32
CA GLY A 119 5.89 -7.60 3.50
C GLY A 119 5.49 -8.02 2.08
N SER A 120 4.20 -7.98 1.73
CA SER A 120 3.72 -8.39 0.40
C SER A 120 4.28 -7.55 -0.75
N ASN A 121 4.58 -6.28 -0.52
CA ASN A 121 5.00 -5.32 -1.54
C ASN A 121 6.46 -4.84 -1.38
N VAL A 122 7.25 -5.47 -0.53
CA VAL A 122 8.63 -5.02 -0.21
C VAL A 122 9.48 -4.87 -1.47
N VAL A 123 9.47 -5.87 -2.35
CA VAL A 123 10.25 -5.87 -3.60
C VAL A 123 9.76 -4.76 -4.52
N SER A 124 8.46 -4.71 -4.78
CA SER A 124 7.87 -3.71 -5.69
C SER A 124 8.15 -2.26 -5.23
N VAL A 125 8.08 -2.01 -3.92
CA VAL A 125 8.37 -0.66 -3.38
C VAL A 125 9.86 -0.35 -3.45
N ALA A 126 10.75 -1.31 -3.16
CA ALA A 126 12.20 -1.12 -3.28
C ALA A 126 12.61 -0.80 -4.73
N GLU A 127 12.09 -1.54 -5.70
CA GLU A 127 12.30 -1.29 -7.13
C GLU A 127 11.74 0.09 -7.56
N HIS A 128 10.56 0.46 -7.08
CA HIS A 128 9.96 1.77 -7.37
C HIS A 128 10.82 2.93 -6.81
N VAL A 129 11.36 2.78 -5.61
CA VAL A 129 12.28 3.76 -5.01
C VAL A 129 13.50 3.94 -5.91
N MET A 130 14.13 2.85 -6.36
CA MET A 130 15.28 2.92 -7.26
C MET A 130 14.92 3.55 -8.61
N ALA A 131 13.81 3.13 -9.21
CA ALA A 131 13.32 3.72 -10.46
C ALA A 131 13.15 5.23 -10.33
N THR A 132 12.54 5.69 -9.22
CA THR A 132 12.35 7.13 -8.95
C THR A 132 13.67 7.87 -8.77
N ILE A 133 14.64 7.30 -8.06
CA ILE A 133 15.99 7.87 -7.92
C ILE A 133 16.63 8.05 -9.29
N LEU A 134 16.63 6.99 -10.13
CA LEU A 134 17.22 7.05 -11.47
C LEU A 134 16.51 8.06 -12.37
N VAL A 135 15.18 8.12 -12.35
CA VAL A 135 14.38 9.11 -13.09
C VAL A 135 14.80 10.54 -12.71
N LEU A 136 15.02 10.80 -11.41
CA LEU A 136 15.42 12.13 -10.93
C LEU A 136 16.85 12.47 -11.32
N ILE A 137 17.83 11.62 -11.02
CA ILE A 137 19.24 11.93 -11.24
C ILE A 137 19.63 11.95 -12.72
N ARG A 138 18.90 11.20 -13.57
CA ARG A 138 19.10 11.17 -15.03
C ARG A 138 18.22 12.19 -15.77
N ASN A 139 17.55 13.09 -15.07
CA ASN A 139 16.64 14.08 -15.66
C ASN A 139 15.70 13.49 -16.71
N TYR A 140 15.25 12.23 -16.49
CA TYR A 140 14.46 11.47 -17.48
C TYR A 140 13.19 12.22 -17.91
N ASN A 141 12.46 12.80 -16.96
CA ASN A 141 11.22 13.53 -17.25
C ASN A 141 11.46 14.75 -18.12
N GLY A 142 12.56 15.49 -17.92
CA GLY A 142 12.95 16.62 -18.75
C GLY A 142 13.25 16.18 -20.19
N GLY A 143 14.03 15.13 -20.36
CA GLY A 143 14.35 14.56 -21.67
C GLY A 143 13.12 13.99 -22.38
N HIS A 144 12.29 13.27 -21.66
CA HIS A 144 11.04 12.72 -22.19
C HIS A 144 10.08 13.82 -22.69
N GLN A 145 9.92 14.89 -21.90
CA GLN A 145 9.05 16.00 -22.30
C GLN A 145 9.54 16.70 -23.56
N GLN A 146 10.85 16.91 -23.69
CA GLN A 146 11.43 17.45 -24.93
C GLN A 146 11.17 16.55 -26.14
N ALA A 147 11.38 15.24 -25.97
CA ALA A 147 11.15 14.27 -27.04
C ALA A 147 9.69 14.27 -27.52
N ILE A 148 8.72 14.34 -26.60
CA ILE A 148 7.29 14.44 -26.96
C ILE A 148 6.99 15.72 -27.74
N ASN A 149 7.62 16.84 -27.35
CA ASN A 149 7.43 18.13 -28.02
C ASN A 149 8.19 18.23 -29.35
N GLY A 150 8.96 17.22 -29.77
CA GLY A 150 9.82 17.27 -30.92
C GLY A 150 11.04 18.19 -30.76
N GLU A 151 11.42 18.51 -29.56
CA GLU A 151 12.57 19.31 -29.16
C GLU A 151 13.83 18.46 -28.99
N TRP A 152 15.01 19.08 -29.16
CA TRP A 152 16.29 18.39 -29.03
C TRP A 152 17.35 19.31 -28.42
N ASP A 153 17.24 19.63 -27.12
CA ASP A 153 18.22 20.41 -26.38
C ASP A 153 19.07 19.50 -25.46
N ILE A 154 20.12 18.91 -26.02
CA ILE A 154 21.04 18.02 -25.31
C ILE A 154 21.66 18.71 -24.08
N ALA A 155 22.10 19.98 -24.23
CA ALA A 155 22.74 20.71 -23.14
C ALA A 155 21.74 21.00 -22.00
N GLY A 156 20.50 21.34 -22.34
CA GLY A 156 19.44 21.61 -21.40
C GLY A 156 19.07 20.38 -20.56
N VAL A 157 19.09 19.19 -21.15
CA VAL A 157 18.85 17.93 -20.44
C VAL A 157 20.05 17.55 -19.60
N ALA A 158 21.26 17.52 -20.21
CA ALA A 158 22.48 17.02 -19.59
C ALA A 158 22.96 17.85 -18.38
N LYS A 159 22.70 19.16 -18.37
CA LYS A 159 23.15 20.05 -17.26
C LYS A 159 22.61 19.66 -15.88
N ASN A 160 21.52 18.92 -15.83
CA ASN A 160 20.86 18.48 -14.59
C ASN A 160 21.02 16.98 -14.34
N GLU A 161 21.87 16.29 -15.10
CA GLU A 161 22.12 14.87 -14.93
C GLU A 161 23.33 14.60 -14.05
N TYR A 162 23.25 13.49 -13.33
CA TYR A 162 24.31 12.99 -12.47
C TYR A 162 24.39 11.48 -12.58
N ASP A 163 25.60 10.93 -12.33
CA ASP A 163 25.77 9.51 -12.14
C ASP A 163 25.51 9.13 -10.68
N LEU A 164 24.96 7.95 -10.47
CA LEU A 164 24.71 7.41 -9.13
C LEU A 164 26.00 6.90 -8.49
N GLU A 165 27.00 6.57 -9.30
CA GLU A 165 28.31 6.12 -8.84
C GLU A 165 28.94 7.11 -7.86
N ASP A 166 29.49 6.59 -6.77
CA ASP A 166 30.10 7.37 -5.68
C ASP A 166 29.18 8.37 -4.94
N LYS A 167 27.89 8.31 -5.16
CA LYS A 167 26.92 9.14 -4.40
C LYS A 167 26.57 8.50 -3.08
N ILE A 168 26.28 9.36 -2.11
CA ILE A 168 25.77 8.95 -0.80
C ILE A 168 24.25 9.01 -0.85
N ILE A 169 23.59 7.88 -0.60
CA ILE A 169 22.16 7.81 -0.40
C ILE A 169 21.90 7.62 1.09
N SER A 170 20.97 8.40 1.63
CA SER A 170 20.53 8.28 3.02
C SER A 170 19.05 7.95 3.06
N THR A 171 18.67 7.03 3.95
CA THR A 171 17.26 6.70 4.21
C THR A 171 16.89 7.06 5.63
N VAL A 172 15.64 7.47 5.84
CA VAL A 172 15.04 7.62 7.16
C VAL A 172 14.18 6.39 7.42
N GLY A 173 14.61 5.55 8.34
CA GLY A 173 14.06 4.22 8.57
C GLY A 173 15.06 3.14 8.15
N ALA A 174 14.87 1.93 8.67
CA ALA A 174 15.67 0.74 8.35
C ALA A 174 14.78 -0.50 8.42
N GLY A 175 13.62 -0.41 7.77
CA GLY A 175 12.64 -1.49 7.73
C GLY A 175 12.92 -2.49 6.62
N ARG A 176 11.93 -3.32 6.34
CA ARG A 176 12.05 -4.39 5.32
C ARG A 176 12.28 -3.85 3.92
N ILE A 177 11.66 -2.70 3.57
CA ILE A 177 11.81 -2.05 2.26
C ILE A 177 13.25 -1.57 2.08
N ASP A 178 13.79 -0.89 3.09
CA ASP A 178 15.17 -0.37 3.04
C ASP A 178 16.17 -1.52 2.90
N ILE A 179 16.00 -2.60 3.65
CA ILE A 179 16.85 -3.79 3.55
C ILE A 179 16.77 -4.39 2.14
N GLY A 180 15.58 -4.51 1.56
CA GLY A 180 15.40 -4.96 0.18
C GLY A 180 16.11 -4.06 -0.81
N PHE A 181 15.90 -2.74 -0.69
CA PHE A 181 16.57 -1.73 -1.50
C PHE A 181 18.11 -1.87 -1.46
N TRP A 182 18.71 -1.92 -0.27
CA TRP A 182 20.17 -2.03 -0.14
C TRP A 182 20.74 -3.34 -0.64
N LYS A 183 20.03 -4.44 -0.40
CA LYS A 183 20.47 -5.77 -0.85
C LYS A 183 20.57 -5.86 -2.37
N ASP A 184 19.59 -5.31 -3.06
CA ASP A 184 19.51 -5.48 -4.52
C ASP A 184 20.36 -4.46 -5.27
N TRP A 185 20.66 -3.29 -4.67
CA TRP A 185 21.32 -2.18 -5.35
C TRP A 185 22.68 -1.78 -4.78
N SER A 186 23.18 -2.49 -3.78
CA SER A 186 24.49 -2.23 -3.14
C SER A 186 25.68 -2.21 -4.12
N HIS A 187 25.57 -2.90 -5.24
CA HIS A 187 26.59 -2.92 -6.28
C HIS A 187 26.68 -1.63 -7.12
N LEU A 188 25.65 -0.80 -7.11
CA LEU A 188 25.63 0.49 -7.81
C LEU A 188 26.01 1.69 -6.91
N ILE A 189 25.99 1.49 -5.61
CA ILE A 189 26.11 2.58 -4.63
C ILE A 189 27.25 2.26 -3.69
N ARG A 190 28.34 3.05 -3.73
CA ARG A 190 29.52 2.80 -2.90
C ARG A 190 29.35 3.12 -1.42
N ARG A 191 28.45 4.03 -1.05
CA ARG A 191 28.22 4.42 0.34
C ARG A 191 26.75 4.69 0.60
N SER A 192 26.24 4.02 1.60
CA SER A 192 24.88 4.21 2.08
C SER A 192 24.85 4.42 3.58
N TYR A 193 23.99 5.31 4.03
CA TYR A 193 23.73 5.53 5.45
C TYR A 193 22.26 5.28 5.72
N CYS A 194 21.98 4.48 6.75
CA CYS A 194 20.63 4.26 7.24
C CYS A 194 20.49 4.92 8.61
N THR A 195 19.48 5.77 8.78
CA THR A 195 19.11 6.32 10.07
C THR A 195 17.79 5.71 10.52
N THR A 196 17.70 5.26 11.77
CA THR A 196 16.45 4.81 12.36
C THR A 196 15.91 5.89 13.29
N THR A 197 14.63 6.16 13.22
CA THR A 197 13.94 7.08 14.13
C THR A 197 13.61 6.46 15.50
N THR A 198 13.79 5.18 15.68
CA THR A 198 13.61 4.52 16.98
C THR A 198 14.86 4.75 17.85
N ARG A 199 14.65 5.31 19.02
CA ARG A 199 15.61 5.87 19.98
C ARG A 199 16.81 4.98 20.41
N ASN A 200 17.00 3.77 19.90
CA ASN A 200 18.03 2.84 20.40
C ASN A 200 18.85 2.06 19.36
N TYR A 201 18.86 2.41 18.07
CA TYR A 201 19.72 1.70 17.11
C TYR A 201 20.36 2.65 16.08
N LEU A 202 21.42 3.33 16.49
CA LEU A 202 22.44 3.83 15.55
C LEU A 202 23.43 2.68 15.32
N ARG A 203 23.19 1.81 14.36
CA ARG A 203 24.23 0.95 13.79
C ARG A 203 24.70 1.58 12.50
N LYS A 204 25.92 2.15 12.51
CA LYS A 204 26.70 2.33 11.30
C LYS A 204 26.98 0.92 10.76
N GLN A 205 26.31 0.50 9.72
CA GLN A 205 26.79 -0.58 8.87
C GLN A 205 27.49 0.09 7.69
N SER A 206 28.81 0.18 7.76
CA SER A 206 29.62 0.30 6.55
C SER A 206 29.58 -1.07 5.89
N ILE A 207 28.94 -1.16 4.76
CA ILE A 207 29.08 -2.31 3.89
C ILE A 207 30.32 -1.98 3.03
N ASP A 208 31.45 -2.62 3.37
CA ASP A 208 32.67 -2.62 2.57
C ASP A 208 32.47 -3.40 1.28
#